data_31b6d08f29333318fbcc9adf453c458d
#
_entry.id   31b6d08f29333318fbcc9adf453c458d
#
_cell.length_a   1.000
_cell.length_b   1.000
_cell.length_c   1.000
_cell.angle_alpha   90.00
_cell.angle_beta   90.00
_cell.angle_gamma   90.00
#
_symmetry.space_group_name_H-M   'P 1'
#
loop_
_entity.id
_entity.type
_entity.pdbx_description
1 polymer ?
#
loop_
_entity_poly.entity_id
_entity_poly.type
_entity_poly.pdbx_seq_one_letter_code
_entity_poly.pdbx_strand_id
1 'polypeptide(L)'
;MIYKTPYIGLLGLFVGFMTQPLGHAVYMLIERGMGSLYPVGAVLTGIAGMVVVWRGLKQDELAATWRGMIGGWLVWIGFFEFSFRFFGDLYAVPPYEVEPGVVNGYAATPQASMLQATLPLMVSIFVIYGLFNLQTKCNFMRWFHRNLRFSPGMPTPDNKRSFARITAMEVLFITWFCYLFWLYAIYFGTQGTGVNVIMGLYVVWSVWAFYLVYKCTKQVRVAPALRYGIGAGIVLWGVAEMPADFGAYQEYWLKPFEFPIFNAICGALFIAGVIVLARWRKPERPGPLTEAA
;
A
#
# COMPACT_ATOMS: atom_id res chain seq x y z
N MET A 1 17.54 8.98 21.34
CA MET A 1 17.97 9.60 20.08
C MET A 1 17.08 9.20 18.89
N ILE A 2 16.63 7.97 18.78
CA ILE A 2 15.84 7.41 17.65
C ILE A 2 14.50 8.14 17.42
N TYR A 3 14.05 8.87 18.37
CA TYR A 3 12.74 9.50 18.44
C TYR A 3 12.74 11.01 18.11
N LYS A 4 13.70 11.45 17.37
CA LYS A 4 13.76 12.81 16.81
C LYS A 4 13.65 12.74 15.28
N THR A 5 13.32 13.86 14.67
CA THR A 5 13.53 14.02 13.23
C THR A 5 15.01 13.81 12.89
N PRO A 6 15.37 13.11 11.82
CA PRO A 6 14.49 12.53 10.80
C PRO A 6 14.00 11.09 11.09
N TYR A 7 14.48 10.47 12.19
CA TYR A 7 14.36 9.02 12.41
C TYR A 7 12.93 8.51 12.55
N ILE A 8 12.02 9.29 13.15
CA ILE A 8 10.61 8.90 13.27
C ILE A 8 9.98 8.67 11.88
N GLY A 9 10.21 9.62 10.98
CA GLY A 9 9.68 9.52 9.62
C GLY A 9 10.30 8.39 8.83
N LEU A 10 11.61 8.18 8.97
CA LEU A 10 12.32 7.07 8.33
C LEU A 10 11.87 5.70 8.89
N LEU A 11 11.58 5.62 10.18
CA LEU A 11 11.09 4.39 10.78
C LEU A 11 9.64 4.10 10.33
N GLY A 12 8.78 5.13 10.21
CA GLY A 12 7.44 4.99 9.62
C GLY A 12 7.51 4.54 8.17
N LEU A 13 8.42 5.12 7.38
CA LEU A 13 8.71 4.72 6.01
C LEU A 13 9.17 3.25 5.93
N PHE A 14 10.12 2.87 6.79
CA PHE A 14 10.64 1.51 6.84
C PHE A 14 9.54 0.48 7.14
N VAL A 15 8.68 0.76 8.11
CA VAL A 15 7.53 -0.11 8.42
C VAL A 15 6.59 -0.21 7.22
N GLY A 16 6.27 0.92 6.56
CA GLY A 16 5.45 0.93 5.34
C GLY A 16 6.07 0.13 4.20
N PHE A 17 7.37 0.32 3.96
CA PHE A 17 8.13 -0.42 2.94
C PHE A 17 8.11 -1.93 3.19
N MET A 18 8.34 -2.37 4.44
CA MET A 18 8.39 -3.80 4.78
C MET A 18 7.03 -4.51 4.69
N THR A 19 5.92 -3.79 4.60
CA THR A 19 4.61 -4.42 4.34
C THR A 19 4.55 -5.10 2.99
N GLN A 20 5.32 -4.65 2.00
CA GLN A 20 5.25 -5.17 0.64
C GLN A 20 5.90 -6.57 0.53
N PRO A 21 7.20 -6.77 0.83
CA PRO A 21 7.81 -8.08 0.77
C PRO A 21 7.11 -9.08 1.70
N LEU A 22 6.63 -8.62 2.87
CA LEU A 22 5.86 -9.48 3.78
C LEU A 22 4.48 -9.83 3.23
N GLY A 23 3.84 -8.91 2.48
CA GLY A 23 2.56 -9.17 1.82
C GLY A 23 2.70 -10.32 0.83
N HIS A 24 3.67 -10.21 -0.04
CA HIS A 24 3.99 -11.27 -1.00
C HIS A 24 4.35 -12.60 -0.32
N ALA A 25 5.18 -12.55 0.74
CA ALA A 25 5.53 -13.75 1.50
C ALA A 25 4.29 -14.41 2.15
N VAL A 26 3.42 -13.63 2.79
CA VAL A 26 2.17 -14.12 3.40
C VAL A 26 1.23 -14.69 2.33
N TYR A 27 1.09 -14.01 1.19
CA TYR A 27 0.33 -14.52 0.05
C TYR A 27 0.84 -15.90 -0.38
N MET A 28 2.14 -16.04 -0.64
CA MET A 28 2.75 -17.31 -1.07
C MET A 28 2.67 -18.41 0.00
N LEU A 29 2.76 -18.04 1.28
CA LEU A 29 2.59 -19.00 2.39
C LEU A 29 1.16 -19.55 2.43
N ILE A 30 0.15 -18.73 2.21
CA ILE A 30 -1.26 -19.17 2.16
C ILE A 30 -1.48 -20.00 0.90
N GLU A 31 -1.06 -19.53 -0.27
CA GLU A 31 -1.29 -20.20 -1.55
C GLU A 31 -0.64 -21.60 -1.56
N ARG A 32 0.65 -21.68 -1.29
CA ARG A 32 1.40 -22.95 -1.34
C ARG A 32 1.20 -23.80 -0.10
N GLY A 33 1.05 -23.17 1.07
CA GLY A 33 0.88 -23.89 2.34
C GLY A 33 -0.49 -24.54 2.49
N MET A 34 -1.55 -23.93 1.93
CA MET A 34 -2.91 -24.46 1.99
C MET A 34 -3.34 -25.21 0.72
N GLY A 35 -2.56 -25.12 -0.36
CA GLY A 35 -2.86 -25.82 -1.61
C GLY A 35 -4.28 -25.50 -2.11
N SER A 36 -5.12 -26.52 -2.34
CA SER A 36 -6.49 -26.35 -2.83
C SER A 36 -7.42 -25.60 -1.85
N LEU A 37 -7.05 -25.48 -0.57
CA LEU A 37 -7.81 -24.75 0.44
C LEU A 37 -7.41 -23.27 0.55
N TYR A 38 -6.50 -22.76 -0.32
CA TYR A 38 -6.08 -21.37 -0.26
C TYR A 38 -7.23 -20.35 -0.31
N PRO A 39 -8.37 -20.59 -1.03
CA PRO A 39 -9.47 -19.62 -1.03
C PRO A 39 -10.09 -19.43 0.36
N VAL A 40 -10.13 -20.52 1.18
CA VAL A 40 -10.59 -20.43 2.57
C VAL A 40 -9.62 -19.57 3.38
N GLY A 41 -8.32 -19.81 3.26
CA GLY A 41 -7.29 -18.99 3.91
C GLY A 41 -7.37 -17.51 3.51
N ALA A 42 -7.60 -17.24 2.22
CA ALA A 42 -7.80 -15.89 1.71
C ALA A 42 -9.00 -15.19 2.37
N VAL A 43 -10.16 -15.84 2.38
CA VAL A 43 -11.38 -15.29 2.98
C VAL A 43 -11.18 -15.04 4.47
N LEU A 44 -10.60 -15.97 5.20
CA LEU A 44 -10.31 -15.79 6.64
C LEU A 44 -9.33 -14.64 6.89
N THR A 45 -8.33 -14.46 6.04
CA THR A 45 -7.38 -13.34 6.11
C THR A 45 -8.09 -12.00 5.89
N GLY A 46 -8.93 -11.92 4.88
CA GLY A 46 -9.73 -10.71 4.60
C GLY A 46 -10.71 -10.37 5.73
N ILE A 47 -11.42 -11.37 6.28
CA ILE A 47 -12.31 -11.17 7.43
C ILE A 47 -11.51 -10.71 8.65
N ALA A 48 -10.36 -11.32 8.95
CA ALA A 48 -9.48 -10.88 10.02
C ALA A 48 -9.07 -9.41 9.84
N GLY A 49 -8.72 -9.02 8.62
CA GLY A 49 -8.42 -7.63 8.28
C GLY A 49 -9.57 -6.67 8.58
N MET A 50 -10.80 -7.01 8.16
CA MET A 50 -12.00 -6.21 8.47
C MET A 50 -12.25 -6.08 9.98
N VAL A 51 -12.10 -7.18 10.72
CA VAL A 51 -12.26 -7.17 12.18
C VAL A 51 -11.21 -6.26 12.84
N VAL A 52 -9.97 -6.29 12.37
CA VAL A 52 -8.90 -5.41 12.86
C VAL A 52 -9.24 -3.94 12.60
N VAL A 53 -9.67 -3.59 11.38
CA VAL A 53 -10.12 -2.22 11.06
C VAL A 53 -11.28 -1.81 11.95
N TRP A 54 -12.30 -2.66 12.09
CA TRP A 54 -13.46 -2.37 12.90
C TRP A 54 -13.11 -2.08 14.36
N ARG A 55 -12.25 -2.90 14.96
CA ARG A 55 -11.74 -2.67 16.33
C ARG A 55 -10.93 -1.38 16.45
N GLY A 56 -10.43 -0.85 15.34
CA GLY A 56 -9.70 0.42 15.26
C GLY A 56 -10.59 1.67 15.20
N LEU A 57 -11.89 1.55 14.85
CA LEU A 57 -12.75 2.70 14.53
C LEU A 57 -12.92 3.68 15.70
N LYS A 58 -12.90 3.18 16.93
CA LYS A 58 -13.13 3.97 18.16
C LYS A 58 -11.84 4.21 18.98
N GLN A 59 -10.68 3.92 18.41
CA GLN A 59 -9.39 4.05 19.10
C GLN A 59 -8.78 5.45 18.91
N ASP A 60 -7.78 5.76 19.76
CA ASP A 60 -6.93 6.93 19.59
C ASP A 60 -6.19 6.92 18.24
N GLU A 61 -5.70 8.07 17.83
CA GLU A 61 -5.09 8.29 16.50
C GLU A 61 -4.02 7.24 16.17
N LEU A 62 -3.11 6.95 17.11
CA LEU A 62 -1.99 6.04 16.86
C LEU A 62 -2.46 4.58 16.76
N ALA A 63 -3.25 4.12 17.73
CA ALA A 63 -3.77 2.74 17.72
C ALA A 63 -4.72 2.50 16.54
N ALA A 64 -5.52 3.49 16.18
CA ALA A 64 -6.37 3.45 14.99
C ALA A 64 -5.55 3.36 13.71
N THR A 65 -4.44 4.13 13.60
CA THR A 65 -3.54 4.09 12.44
C THR A 65 -2.91 2.71 12.28
N TRP A 66 -2.42 2.10 13.36
CA TRP A 66 -1.86 0.74 13.31
C TRP A 66 -2.89 -0.29 12.87
N ARG A 67 -4.09 -0.25 13.43
CA ARG A 67 -5.16 -1.19 13.06
C ARG A 67 -5.65 -0.97 11.63
N GLY A 68 -5.69 0.28 11.19
CA GLY A 68 -5.99 0.60 9.79
C GLY A 68 -4.96 0.07 8.83
N MET A 69 -3.67 0.20 9.16
CA MET A 69 -2.57 -0.32 8.34
C MET A 69 -2.62 -1.86 8.26
N ILE A 70 -2.60 -2.52 9.40
CA ILE A 70 -2.57 -4.00 9.44
C ILE A 70 -3.87 -4.56 8.82
N GLY A 71 -5.01 -4.00 9.21
CA GLY A 71 -6.30 -4.46 8.69
C GLY A 71 -6.47 -4.20 7.19
N GLY A 72 -6.07 -3.02 6.70
CA GLY A 72 -6.09 -2.70 5.27
C GLY A 72 -5.18 -3.63 4.45
N TRP A 73 -4.00 -3.92 4.97
CA TRP A 73 -3.05 -4.85 4.37
C TRP A 73 -3.60 -6.29 4.30
N LEU A 74 -4.20 -6.81 5.39
CA LEU A 74 -4.84 -8.13 5.39
C LEU A 74 -6.06 -8.18 4.45
N VAL A 75 -6.84 -7.10 4.35
CA VAL A 75 -7.96 -6.98 3.40
C VAL A 75 -7.44 -7.00 1.97
N TRP A 76 -6.33 -6.30 1.67
CA TRP A 76 -5.71 -6.33 0.36
C TRP A 76 -5.33 -7.75 -0.04
N ILE A 77 -4.56 -8.45 0.79
CA ILE A 77 -4.14 -9.82 0.52
C ILE A 77 -5.37 -10.73 0.36
N GLY A 78 -6.27 -10.74 1.35
CA GLY A 78 -7.34 -11.72 1.43
C GLY A 78 -8.47 -11.50 0.42
N PHE A 79 -8.89 -10.24 0.18
CA PHE A 79 -10.04 -9.97 -0.68
C PHE A 79 -9.68 -9.42 -2.06
N PHE A 80 -8.54 -8.77 -2.24
CA PHE A 80 -8.17 -8.26 -3.54
C PHE A 80 -7.22 -9.23 -4.26
N GLU A 81 -6.05 -9.45 -3.73
CA GLU A 81 -4.99 -10.19 -4.42
C GLU A 81 -5.38 -11.63 -4.71
N PHE A 82 -5.91 -12.36 -3.72
CA PHE A 82 -6.43 -13.70 -3.94
C PHE A 82 -7.66 -13.76 -4.83
N SER A 83 -8.53 -12.74 -4.82
CA SER A 83 -9.69 -12.71 -5.72
C SER A 83 -9.27 -12.59 -7.17
N PHE A 84 -8.28 -11.73 -7.47
CA PHE A 84 -7.75 -11.62 -8.83
C PHE A 84 -7.16 -12.95 -9.31
N ARG A 85 -6.46 -13.66 -8.45
CA ARG A 85 -5.93 -15.00 -8.74
C ARG A 85 -7.07 -16.00 -8.98
N PHE A 86 -7.98 -16.10 -8.02
CA PHE A 86 -9.06 -17.07 -8.08
C PHE A 86 -9.96 -16.90 -9.32
N PHE A 87 -10.40 -15.67 -9.56
CA PHE A 87 -11.27 -15.38 -10.71
C PHE A 87 -10.52 -15.38 -12.03
N GLY A 88 -9.24 -15.00 -12.05
CA GLY A 88 -8.38 -15.12 -13.21
C GLY A 88 -8.27 -16.56 -13.69
N ASP A 89 -8.03 -17.48 -12.78
CA ASP A 89 -7.96 -18.91 -13.06
C ASP A 89 -9.36 -19.50 -13.39
N LEU A 90 -10.40 -19.13 -12.61
CA LEU A 90 -11.76 -19.63 -12.79
C LEU A 90 -12.35 -19.30 -14.17
N TYR A 91 -12.09 -18.08 -14.64
CA TYR A 91 -12.59 -17.61 -15.94
C TYR A 91 -11.60 -17.85 -17.08
N ALA A 92 -10.48 -18.52 -16.81
CA ALA A 92 -9.42 -18.75 -17.78
C ALA A 92 -9.02 -17.46 -18.52
N VAL A 93 -8.86 -16.37 -17.76
CA VAL A 93 -8.52 -15.06 -18.33
C VAL A 93 -7.14 -15.16 -19.01
N PRO A 94 -7.02 -14.77 -20.29
CA PRO A 94 -5.74 -14.86 -20.96
C PRO A 94 -4.73 -13.88 -20.33
N PRO A 95 -3.52 -14.34 -20.01
CA PRO A 95 -2.44 -13.46 -19.60
C PRO A 95 -2.00 -12.59 -20.78
N TYR A 96 -1.31 -11.47 -20.48
CA TYR A 96 -0.68 -10.70 -21.54
C TYR A 96 0.46 -11.48 -22.19
N GLU A 97 0.58 -11.31 -23.50
CA GLU A 97 1.80 -11.68 -24.20
C GLU A 97 2.86 -10.64 -23.88
N VAL A 98 3.82 -11.01 -23.08
CA VAL A 98 5.00 -10.19 -22.75
C VAL A 98 6.18 -10.73 -23.51
N GLU A 99 6.94 -9.86 -24.18
CA GLU A 99 8.13 -10.28 -24.92
C GLU A 99 9.13 -10.99 -23.98
N PRO A 100 9.64 -12.17 -24.35
CA PRO A 100 10.63 -12.88 -23.53
C PRO A 100 11.84 -12.01 -23.24
N GLY A 101 12.21 -11.88 -21.97
CA GLY A 101 13.37 -11.12 -21.52
C GLY A 101 13.12 -9.64 -21.21
N VAL A 102 11.91 -9.12 -21.46
CA VAL A 102 11.56 -7.73 -21.14
C VAL A 102 10.99 -7.60 -19.73
N VAL A 103 10.17 -8.54 -19.28
CA VAL A 103 9.59 -8.55 -17.93
C VAL A 103 9.38 -9.99 -17.45
N ASN A 104 9.68 -10.26 -16.22
CA ASN A 104 9.51 -11.56 -15.63
C ASN A 104 8.17 -11.69 -14.90
N GLY A 105 7.40 -12.70 -15.20
CA GLY A 105 6.49 -13.40 -14.31
C GLY A 105 5.12 -12.78 -14.08
N TYR A 106 4.97 -11.79 -13.23
CA TYR A 106 3.66 -11.36 -12.73
C TYR A 106 2.75 -10.74 -13.79
N ALA A 107 3.28 -9.87 -14.64
CA ALA A 107 2.50 -9.20 -15.70
C ALA A 107 1.90 -10.20 -16.70
N ALA A 108 2.55 -11.34 -16.92
CA ALA A 108 2.09 -12.41 -17.80
C ALA A 108 1.19 -13.45 -17.09
N THR A 109 0.42 -13.04 -16.08
CA THR A 109 -0.49 -13.92 -15.35
C THR A 109 -1.96 -13.54 -15.56
N PRO A 110 -2.90 -14.49 -15.48
CA PRO A 110 -4.34 -14.19 -15.47
C PRO A 110 -4.73 -13.22 -14.35
N GLN A 111 -4.05 -13.30 -13.20
CA GLN A 111 -4.23 -12.41 -12.07
C GLN A 111 -3.94 -10.94 -12.43
N ALA A 112 -2.84 -10.68 -13.14
CA ALA A 112 -2.47 -9.34 -13.59
C ALA A 112 -3.50 -8.76 -14.56
N SER A 113 -3.99 -9.56 -15.53
CA SER A 113 -5.05 -9.16 -16.46
C SER A 113 -6.35 -8.82 -15.72
N MET A 114 -6.74 -9.62 -14.72
CA MET A 114 -7.91 -9.33 -13.88
C MET A 114 -7.73 -8.03 -13.09
N LEU A 115 -6.57 -7.83 -12.49
CA LEU A 115 -6.27 -6.60 -11.73
C LEU A 115 -6.32 -5.37 -12.65
N GLN A 116 -5.75 -5.45 -13.85
CA GLN A 116 -5.75 -4.36 -14.82
C GLN A 116 -7.17 -3.98 -15.28
N ALA A 117 -8.07 -4.96 -15.47
CA ALA A 117 -9.46 -4.70 -15.81
C ALA A 117 -10.23 -3.92 -14.73
N THR A 118 -9.68 -3.80 -13.50
CA THR A 118 -10.31 -3.05 -12.42
C THR A 118 -10.04 -1.54 -12.46
N LEU A 119 -9.25 -1.02 -13.42
CA LEU A 119 -8.92 0.41 -13.49
C LEU A 119 -10.16 1.32 -13.46
N PRO A 120 -11.23 1.09 -14.26
CA PRO A 120 -12.41 1.95 -14.22
C PRO A 120 -13.10 1.96 -12.86
N LEU A 121 -13.14 0.80 -12.19
CA LEU A 121 -13.72 0.66 -10.86
C LEU A 121 -12.87 1.44 -9.83
N MET A 122 -11.55 1.25 -9.85
CA MET A 122 -10.64 1.96 -8.95
C MET A 122 -10.76 3.48 -9.11
N VAL A 123 -10.75 3.97 -10.35
CA VAL A 123 -10.90 5.41 -10.65
C VAL A 123 -12.24 5.93 -10.16
N SER A 124 -13.34 5.20 -10.41
CA SER A 124 -14.68 5.60 -9.97
C SER A 124 -14.78 5.72 -8.45
N ILE A 125 -14.32 4.69 -7.72
CA ILE A 125 -14.32 4.71 -6.25
C ILE A 125 -13.39 5.82 -5.72
N PHE A 126 -12.22 6.00 -6.33
CA PHE A 126 -11.27 7.03 -5.94
C PHE A 126 -11.84 8.44 -6.13
N VAL A 127 -12.51 8.70 -7.25
CA VAL A 127 -13.19 9.97 -7.52
C VAL A 127 -14.30 10.19 -6.49
N ILE A 128 -15.19 9.23 -6.32
CA ILE A 128 -16.32 9.34 -5.37
C ILE A 128 -15.80 9.51 -3.94
N TYR A 129 -14.91 8.63 -3.49
CA TYR A 129 -14.38 8.65 -2.13
C TYR A 129 -13.42 9.80 -1.88
N GLY A 130 -12.56 10.15 -2.84
CA GLY A 130 -11.57 11.21 -2.72
C GLY A 130 -12.13 12.60 -2.97
N LEU A 131 -12.81 12.82 -4.10
CA LEU A 131 -13.30 14.15 -4.46
C LEU A 131 -14.52 14.57 -3.62
N PHE A 132 -15.38 13.63 -3.27
CA PHE A 132 -16.57 13.93 -2.45
C PHE A 132 -16.33 13.80 -0.94
N ASN A 133 -15.13 13.39 -0.52
CA ASN A 133 -14.80 13.24 0.90
C ASN A 133 -14.07 14.47 1.45
N LEU A 134 -14.79 15.31 2.20
CA LEU A 134 -14.24 16.50 2.88
C LEU A 134 -13.20 16.17 3.95
N GLN A 135 -13.22 14.99 4.49
CA GLN A 135 -12.29 14.57 5.54
C GLN A 135 -10.90 14.20 5.01
N THR A 136 -10.75 14.10 3.68
CA THR A 136 -9.45 13.76 3.09
C THR A 136 -8.40 14.82 3.44
N LYS A 137 -7.25 14.36 3.89
CA LYS A 137 -6.04 15.18 4.07
C LYS A 137 -5.02 14.97 2.95
N CYS A 138 -5.34 14.16 1.97
CA CYS A 138 -4.48 13.96 0.82
C CYS A 138 -4.28 15.31 0.09
N ASN A 139 -3.03 15.75 -0.03
CA ASN A 139 -2.71 17.03 -0.67
C ASN A 139 -3.12 17.07 -2.15
N PHE A 140 -3.08 15.93 -2.82
CA PHE A 140 -3.53 15.77 -4.19
C PHE A 140 -5.05 16.05 -4.30
N MET A 141 -5.88 15.41 -3.47
CA MET A 141 -7.32 15.67 -3.45
C MET A 141 -7.66 17.09 -3.04
N ARG A 142 -6.94 17.65 -2.07
CA ARG A 142 -7.11 19.05 -1.67
C ARG A 142 -6.73 20.04 -2.78
N TRP A 143 -5.80 19.67 -3.65
CA TRP A 143 -5.47 20.45 -4.82
C TRP A 143 -6.65 20.49 -5.79
N PHE A 144 -7.27 19.33 -6.08
CA PHE A 144 -8.50 19.27 -6.89
C PHE A 144 -9.64 20.07 -6.27
N HIS A 145 -9.91 19.91 -4.98
CA HIS A 145 -10.96 20.69 -4.30
C HIS A 145 -10.77 22.19 -4.47
N ARG A 146 -9.54 22.67 -4.38
CA ARG A 146 -9.24 24.11 -4.54
C ARG A 146 -9.37 24.58 -5.98
N ASN A 147 -8.85 23.83 -6.95
CA ASN A 147 -8.78 24.29 -8.33
C ASN A 147 -10.11 24.09 -9.09
N LEU A 148 -10.84 23.03 -8.80
CA LEU A 148 -12.14 22.78 -9.39
C LEU A 148 -13.28 23.51 -8.64
N ARG A 149 -12.95 24.28 -7.59
CA ARG A 149 -13.93 24.94 -6.71
C ARG A 149 -15.01 23.96 -6.21
N PHE A 150 -14.62 22.74 -6.02
CA PHE A 150 -15.51 21.66 -5.59
C PHE A 150 -15.73 21.82 -4.09
N SER A 151 -16.93 22.23 -3.70
CA SER A 151 -17.33 22.34 -2.28
C SER A 151 -18.33 21.22 -1.96
N PRO A 152 -17.87 20.08 -1.47
CA PRO A 152 -18.73 18.91 -1.23
C PRO A 152 -19.60 19.04 0.02
N GLY A 153 -20.12 20.21 0.31
CA GLY A 153 -21.03 20.43 1.44
C GLY A 153 -20.32 20.65 2.79
N MET A 154 -21.09 20.99 3.83
CA MET A 154 -20.53 21.15 5.17
C MET A 154 -20.32 19.80 5.87
N PRO A 155 -19.19 19.62 6.57
CA PRO A 155 -18.99 18.43 7.42
C PRO A 155 -20.09 18.36 8.48
N THR A 156 -20.61 17.18 8.74
CA THR A 156 -21.51 16.95 9.88
C THR A 156 -20.77 17.32 11.17
N PRO A 157 -21.31 18.16 12.05
CA PRO A 157 -20.61 18.74 13.20
C PRO A 157 -19.91 17.74 14.11
N ASP A 158 -20.51 16.56 14.32
CA ASP A 158 -19.98 15.50 15.20
C ASP A 158 -19.16 14.41 14.49
N ASN A 159 -18.74 14.65 13.25
CA ASN A 159 -18.04 13.64 12.47
C ASN A 159 -16.59 13.49 12.92
N LYS A 160 -16.35 12.69 13.97
CA LYS A 160 -15.01 12.34 14.44
C LYS A 160 -14.26 11.56 13.37
N ARG A 161 -12.99 11.92 13.14
CA ARG A 161 -12.14 11.25 12.16
C ARG A 161 -11.89 9.80 12.57
N SER A 162 -12.27 8.85 11.73
CA SER A 162 -11.93 7.45 11.90
C SER A 162 -10.59 7.17 11.23
N PHE A 163 -9.50 7.31 11.97
CA PHE A 163 -8.15 7.10 11.45
C PHE A 163 -7.92 5.66 10.97
N ALA A 164 -8.54 4.66 11.59
CA ALA A 164 -8.44 3.27 11.14
C ALA A 164 -9.03 3.11 9.72
N ARG A 165 -10.23 3.65 9.48
CA ARG A 165 -10.85 3.60 8.15
C ARG A 165 -10.02 4.37 7.12
N ILE A 166 -9.57 5.59 7.47
CA ILE A 166 -8.77 6.41 6.56
C ILE A 166 -7.48 5.69 6.18
N THR A 167 -6.76 5.15 7.16
CA THR A 167 -5.49 4.45 6.90
C THR A 167 -5.70 3.16 6.11
N ALA A 168 -6.73 2.37 6.43
CA ALA A 168 -7.04 1.16 5.66
C ALA A 168 -7.34 1.49 4.19
N MET A 169 -8.15 2.52 3.94
CA MET A 169 -8.45 2.96 2.57
C MET A 169 -7.22 3.51 1.86
N GLU A 170 -6.34 4.25 2.55
CA GLU A 170 -5.07 4.72 1.99
C GLU A 170 -4.18 3.55 1.59
N VAL A 171 -4.04 2.52 2.42
CA VAL A 171 -3.29 1.29 2.08
C VAL A 171 -3.87 0.65 0.82
N LEU A 172 -5.18 0.39 0.80
CA LEU A 172 -5.83 -0.26 -0.35
C LEU A 172 -5.64 0.54 -1.64
N PHE A 173 -5.92 1.85 -1.62
CA PHE A 173 -5.85 2.66 -2.83
C PHE A 173 -4.42 2.88 -3.33
N ILE A 174 -3.46 3.09 -2.45
CA ILE A 174 -2.07 3.29 -2.86
C ILE A 174 -1.51 2.00 -3.43
N THR A 175 -1.77 0.85 -2.79
CA THR A 175 -1.33 -0.44 -3.30
C THR A 175 -1.97 -0.72 -4.67
N TRP A 176 -3.28 -0.53 -4.78
CA TRP A 176 -4.00 -0.71 -6.04
C TRP A 176 -3.51 0.20 -7.16
N PHE A 177 -3.27 1.48 -6.84
CA PHE A 177 -2.69 2.45 -7.78
C PHE A 177 -1.29 2.03 -8.25
N CYS A 178 -0.41 1.62 -7.34
CA CYS A 178 0.96 1.20 -7.69
C CYS A 178 0.95 0.00 -8.62
N TYR A 179 0.16 -1.04 -8.31
CA TYR A 179 0.01 -2.20 -9.19
C TYR A 179 -0.53 -1.82 -10.57
N LEU A 180 -1.62 -1.05 -10.63
CA LEU A 180 -2.20 -0.64 -11.91
C LEU A 180 -1.22 0.21 -12.72
N PHE A 181 -0.52 1.15 -12.08
CA PHE A 181 0.47 1.99 -12.76
C PHE A 181 1.53 1.12 -13.45
N TRP A 182 2.11 0.16 -12.72
CA TRP A 182 3.17 -0.68 -13.27
C TRP A 182 2.65 -1.66 -14.32
N LEU A 183 1.50 -2.29 -14.10
CA LEU A 183 0.90 -3.18 -15.10
C LEU A 183 0.59 -2.46 -16.41
N TYR A 184 0.07 -1.23 -16.35
CA TYR A 184 -0.16 -0.44 -17.56
C TYR A 184 1.14 0.06 -18.19
N ALA A 185 2.14 0.44 -17.40
CA ALA A 185 3.45 0.83 -17.91
C ALA A 185 4.11 -0.34 -18.68
N ILE A 186 4.06 -1.55 -18.12
CA ILE A 186 4.56 -2.77 -18.76
C ILE A 186 3.75 -3.06 -20.04
N TYR A 187 2.41 -3.06 -19.96
CA TYR A 187 1.54 -3.33 -21.09
C TYR A 187 1.84 -2.39 -22.27
N PHE A 188 1.83 -1.08 -22.07
CA PHE A 188 2.12 -0.12 -23.13
C PHE A 188 3.57 -0.20 -23.61
N GLY A 189 4.52 -0.48 -22.73
CA GLY A 189 5.91 -0.65 -23.09
C GLY A 189 6.16 -1.87 -23.98
N THR A 190 5.40 -2.95 -23.79
CA THR A 190 5.50 -4.17 -24.61
C THR A 190 4.73 -4.07 -25.94
N GLN A 191 3.74 -3.17 -26.06
CA GLN A 191 2.93 -2.97 -27.26
C GLN A 191 3.54 -1.99 -28.29
N GLY A 192 4.88 -1.84 -28.30
CA GLY A 192 5.58 -1.09 -29.34
C GLY A 192 6.15 0.27 -28.96
N THR A 193 5.90 0.78 -27.74
CA THR A 193 6.57 2.00 -27.24
C THR A 193 7.97 1.73 -26.70
N GLY A 194 8.30 0.46 -26.47
CA GLY A 194 9.64 -0.04 -26.15
C GLY A 194 10.02 0.11 -24.67
N VAL A 195 11.04 -0.66 -24.30
CA VAL A 195 11.63 -0.70 -22.94
C VAL A 195 12.05 0.69 -22.45
N ASN A 196 12.45 1.59 -23.36
CA ASN A 196 12.89 2.94 -23.01
C ASN A 196 11.80 3.77 -22.31
N VAL A 197 10.52 3.58 -22.68
CA VAL A 197 9.39 4.28 -22.01
C VAL A 197 9.23 3.75 -20.60
N ILE A 198 9.30 2.44 -20.39
CA ILE A 198 9.21 1.84 -19.06
C ILE A 198 10.37 2.35 -18.18
N MET A 199 11.59 2.38 -18.72
CA MET A 199 12.75 2.90 -18.00
C MET A 199 12.61 4.39 -17.68
N GLY A 200 12.07 5.19 -18.60
CA GLY A 200 11.75 6.60 -18.36
C GLY A 200 10.74 6.77 -17.22
N LEU A 201 9.66 5.98 -17.23
CA LEU A 201 8.67 5.96 -16.16
C LEU A 201 9.27 5.52 -14.82
N TYR A 202 10.16 4.53 -14.82
CA TYR A 202 10.88 4.09 -13.62
C TYR A 202 11.75 5.20 -13.03
N VAL A 203 12.45 5.97 -13.86
CA VAL A 203 13.24 7.13 -13.40
C VAL A 203 12.33 8.18 -12.75
N VAL A 204 11.22 8.54 -13.42
CA VAL A 204 10.24 9.53 -12.87
C VAL A 204 9.65 9.03 -11.56
N TRP A 205 9.28 7.75 -11.49
CA TRP A 205 8.78 7.11 -10.27
C TRP A 205 9.81 7.14 -9.14
N SER A 206 11.07 6.81 -9.46
CA SER A 206 12.16 6.82 -8.48
C SER A 206 12.40 8.22 -7.90
N VAL A 207 12.41 9.25 -8.75
CA VAL A 207 12.50 10.65 -8.30
C VAL A 207 11.35 11.00 -7.36
N TRP A 208 10.12 10.60 -7.71
CA TRP A 208 8.96 10.81 -6.84
C TRP A 208 9.08 10.04 -5.53
N ALA A 209 9.50 8.78 -5.56
CA ALA A 209 9.72 7.96 -4.36
C ALA A 209 10.74 8.60 -3.41
N PHE A 210 11.89 9.06 -3.93
CA PHE A 210 12.90 9.75 -3.11
C PHE A 210 12.43 11.10 -2.59
N TYR A 211 11.60 11.83 -3.34
CA TYR A 211 10.94 13.01 -2.82
C TYR A 211 10.01 12.67 -1.63
N LEU A 212 9.26 11.57 -1.69
CA LEU A 212 8.45 11.10 -0.58
C LEU A 212 9.29 10.69 0.63
N VAL A 213 10.44 10.03 0.41
CA VAL A 213 11.42 9.73 1.49
C VAL A 213 11.88 11.03 2.17
N TYR A 214 12.26 12.05 1.39
CA TYR A 214 12.60 13.36 1.93
C TYR A 214 11.46 13.97 2.74
N LYS A 215 10.21 13.86 2.30
CA LYS A 215 9.06 14.33 3.06
C LYS A 215 8.83 13.55 4.35
N CYS A 216 9.14 12.24 4.37
CA CYS A 216 9.12 11.44 5.60
C CYS A 216 10.08 11.98 6.63
N THR A 217 11.30 12.41 6.25
CA THR A 217 12.28 12.95 7.20
C THR A 217 11.81 14.21 7.94
N LYS A 218 10.77 14.87 7.46
CA LYS A 218 10.19 16.10 8.07
C LYS A 218 9.09 15.79 9.09
N GLN A 219 8.70 14.54 9.25
CA GLN A 219 7.65 14.16 10.18
C GLN A 219 8.17 14.22 11.62
N VAL A 220 7.37 14.83 12.51
CA VAL A 220 7.74 15.05 13.92
C VAL A 220 6.90 14.26 14.91
N ARG A 221 5.76 13.71 14.47
CA ARG A 221 4.81 12.94 15.28
C ARG A 221 4.65 11.53 14.73
N VAL A 222 4.52 10.53 15.60
CA VAL A 222 4.50 9.10 15.20
C VAL A 222 3.31 8.76 14.30
N ALA A 223 2.08 9.15 14.66
CA ALA A 223 0.90 8.78 13.88
C ALA A 223 0.89 9.39 12.46
N PRO A 224 1.17 10.70 12.26
CA PRO A 224 1.39 11.24 10.93
C PRO A 224 2.57 10.63 10.19
N ALA A 225 3.69 10.36 10.88
CA ALA A 225 4.87 9.72 10.29
C ALA A 225 4.56 8.33 9.77
N LEU A 226 3.80 7.53 10.54
CA LEU A 226 3.36 6.21 10.13
C LEU A 226 2.43 6.27 8.91
N ARG A 227 1.37 7.11 8.94
CA ARG A 227 0.46 7.25 7.79
C ARG A 227 1.18 7.72 6.52
N TYR A 228 2.04 8.72 6.64
CA TYR A 228 2.82 9.18 5.48
C TYR A 228 3.82 8.13 5.02
N GLY A 229 4.46 7.44 5.98
CA GLY A 229 5.44 6.39 5.74
C GLY A 229 4.85 5.16 5.05
N ILE A 230 3.60 4.78 5.35
CA ILE A 230 2.90 3.69 4.65
C ILE A 230 2.84 3.97 3.15
N GLY A 231 2.25 5.12 2.76
CA GLY A 231 2.12 5.47 1.34
C GLY A 231 3.46 5.64 0.65
N ALA A 232 4.40 6.34 1.30
CA ALA A 232 5.75 6.52 0.77
C ALA A 232 6.53 5.20 0.66
N GLY A 233 6.33 4.28 1.61
CA GLY A 233 6.95 2.96 1.61
C GLY A 233 6.46 2.07 0.49
N ILE A 234 5.15 2.05 0.22
CA ILE A 234 4.56 1.32 -0.89
C ILE A 234 5.09 1.86 -2.24
N VAL A 235 5.15 3.19 -2.40
CA VAL A 235 5.73 3.80 -3.62
C VAL A 235 7.21 3.49 -3.75
N LEU A 236 7.97 3.55 -2.64
CA LEU A 236 9.40 3.22 -2.64
C LEU A 236 9.63 1.73 -2.96
N TRP A 237 8.70 0.85 -2.59
CA TRP A 237 8.79 -0.56 -2.95
C TRP A 237 8.89 -0.78 -4.46
N GLY A 238 8.14 -0.05 -5.29
CA GLY A 238 8.24 -0.13 -6.74
C GLY A 238 9.65 0.16 -7.28
N VAL A 239 10.47 0.96 -6.57
CA VAL A 239 11.88 1.17 -6.93
C VAL A 239 12.71 -0.09 -6.68
N ALA A 240 12.36 -0.88 -5.68
CA ALA A 240 13.03 -2.15 -5.39
C ALA A 240 12.48 -3.31 -6.24
N GLU A 241 11.18 -3.35 -6.52
CA GLU A 241 10.52 -4.47 -7.20
C GLU A 241 10.79 -4.47 -8.71
N MET A 242 10.66 -3.33 -9.38
CA MET A 242 10.83 -3.24 -10.83
C MET A 242 12.15 -3.79 -11.37
N PRO A 243 13.33 -3.57 -10.76
CA PRO A 243 14.55 -4.21 -11.25
C PRO A 243 14.52 -5.75 -11.18
N ALA A 244 13.78 -6.33 -10.23
CA ALA A 244 13.60 -7.77 -10.16
C ALA A 244 12.72 -8.27 -11.31
N ASP A 245 11.65 -7.54 -11.67
CA ASP A 245 10.80 -7.83 -12.82
C ASP A 245 11.60 -7.84 -14.14
N PHE A 246 12.67 -7.02 -14.24
CA PHE A 246 13.61 -7.02 -15.35
C PHE A 246 14.76 -8.01 -15.20
N GLY A 247 14.72 -8.89 -14.22
CA GLY A 247 15.71 -9.95 -14.03
C GLY A 247 17.03 -9.52 -13.41
N ALA A 248 17.12 -8.29 -12.84
CA ALA A 248 18.34 -7.84 -12.18
C ALA A 248 18.69 -8.68 -10.94
N TYR A 249 17.70 -9.22 -10.26
CA TYR A 249 17.82 -10.15 -9.15
C TYR A 249 16.53 -10.95 -8.95
N GLN A 250 16.61 -12.01 -8.13
CA GLN A 250 15.44 -12.86 -7.86
C GLN A 250 14.52 -12.22 -6.83
N GLU A 251 13.23 -12.46 -6.98
CA GLU A 251 12.19 -12.05 -6.04
C GLU A 251 12.13 -12.99 -4.82
N TYR A 252 13.08 -12.84 -3.90
CA TYR A 252 13.21 -13.69 -2.71
C TYR A 252 11.94 -13.71 -1.83
N TRP A 253 11.16 -12.63 -1.85
CA TRP A 253 9.89 -12.50 -1.12
C TRP A 253 8.77 -13.36 -1.68
N LEU A 254 8.80 -13.71 -2.98
CA LEU A 254 7.86 -14.64 -3.62
C LEU A 254 8.22 -16.10 -3.39
N LYS A 255 9.36 -16.38 -2.78
CA LYS A 255 9.88 -17.74 -2.56
C LYS A 255 10.17 -18.03 -1.08
N PRO A 256 9.18 -17.86 -0.16
CA PRO A 256 9.45 -18.00 1.28
C PRO A 256 9.88 -19.41 1.69
N PHE A 257 9.51 -20.45 0.95
CA PHE A 257 9.93 -21.83 1.21
C PHE A 257 11.36 -22.12 0.73
N GLU A 258 11.83 -21.42 -0.33
CA GLU A 258 13.19 -21.54 -0.85
C GLU A 258 14.16 -20.64 -0.07
N PHE A 259 13.69 -19.45 0.35
CA PHE A 259 14.48 -18.44 1.07
C PHE A 259 13.87 -18.12 2.46
N PRO A 260 13.69 -19.12 3.35
CA PRO A 260 13.03 -18.91 4.63
C PRO A 260 13.79 -17.95 5.55
N ILE A 261 15.11 -17.95 5.50
CA ILE A 261 15.95 -17.06 6.31
C ILE A 261 15.75 -15.59 5.91
N PHE A 262 15.73 -15.29 4.61
CA PHE A 262 15.48 -13.93 4.12
C PHE A 262 14.11 -13.43 4.60
N ASN A 263 13.06 -14.22 4.41
CA ASN A 263 11.70 -13.84 4.78
C ASN A 263 11.52 -13.73 6.31
N ALA A 264 12.20 -14.58 7.08
CA ALA A 264 12.21 -14.49 8.54
C ALA A 264 12.93 -13.20 9.03
N ILE A 265 14.03 -12.81 8.40
CA ILE A 265 14.73 -11.55 8.69
C ILE A 265 13.81 -10.36 8.37
N CYS A 266 13.15 -10.34 7.21
CA CYS A 266 12.18 -9.31 6.88
C CYS A 266 11.07 -9.19 7.93
N GLY A 267 10.50 -10.33 8.37
CA GLY A 267 9.50 -10.38 9.44
C GLY A 267 10.03 -9.85 10.77
N ALA A 268 11.23 -10.27 11.17
CA ALA A 268 11.85 -9.81 12.41
C ALA A 268 12.13 -8.30 12.39
N LEU A 269 12.63 -7.77 11.29
CA LEU A 269 12.88 -6.34 11.11
C LEU A 269 11.58 -5.52 11.12
N PHE A 270 10.53 -6.02 10.49
CA PHE A 270 9.21 -5.39 10.55
C PHE A 270 8.68 -5.33 11.99
N ILE A 271 8.69 -6.46 12.69
CA ILE A 271 8.26 -6.54 14.09
C ILE A 271 9.07 -5.61 14.98
N ALA A 272 10.40 -5.56 14.80
CA ALA A 272 11.26 -4.64 15.53
C ALA A 272 10.88 -3.17 15.26
N GLY A 273 10.64 -2.79 14.01
CA GLY A 273 10.17 -1.47 13.62
C GLY A 273 8.83 -1.11 14.27
N VAL A 274 7.88 -2.04 14.25
CA VAL A 274 6.57 -1.89 14.91
C VAL A 274 6.72 -1.69 16.41
N ILE A 275 7.53 -2.53 17.09
CA ILE A 275 7.76 -2.42 18.53
C ILE A 275 8.40 -1.07 18.89
N VAL A 276 9.40 -0.64 18.13
CA VAL A 276 10.07 0.65 18.36
C VAL A 276 9.07 1.80 18.21
N LEU A 277 8.27 1.83 17.16
CA LEU A 277 7.25 2.88 16.96
C LEU A 277 6.12 2.82 17.98
N ALA A 278 5.66 1.61 18.35
CA ALA A 278 4.57 1.44 19.32
C ALA A 278 4.98 1.81 20.76
N ARG A 279 6.23 1.62 21.12
CA ARG A 279 6.78 2.01 22.44
C ARG A 279 6.98 3.52 22.59
N TRP A 280 6.82 4.27 21.52
CA TRP A 280 6.88 5.72 21.57
C TRP A 280 5.70 6.29 22.38
N ARG A 281 5.89 6.54 23.65
CA ARG A 281 4.95 7.18 24.55
C ARG A 281 5.48 8.54 25.02
N LYS A 282 5.78 9.47 24.12
CA LYS A 282 5.82 10.85 24.55
C LYS A 282 4.38 11.32 24.67
N PRO A 283 3.90 11.82 25.82
CA PRO A 283 2.60 12.48 25.89
C PRO A 283 2.65 13.61 24.86
N GLU A 284 1.77 13.55 23.88
CA GLU A 284 1.53 14.69 23.00
C GLU A 284 1.07 15.80 23.94
N ARG A 285 1.87 16.84 24.09
CA ARG A 285 1.37 18.06 24.73
C ARG A 285 0.09 18.40 24.00
N PRO A 286 -1.06 18.55 24.72
CA PRO A 286 -2.24 19.08 24.07
C PRO A 286 -1.80 20.38 23.42
N GLY A 287 -1.95 20.46 22.10
CA GLY A 287 -1.73 21.72 21.38
C GLY A 287 -2.53 22.77 22.09
N PRO A 288 -2.11 24.04 22.12
CA PRO A 288 -2.90 25.10 22.70
C PRO A 288 -4.31 24.97 22.09
N LEU A 289 -5.28 24.72 22.95
CA LEU A 289 -6.67 24.93 22.61
C LEU A 289 -6.71 26.34 22.07
N THR A 290 -6.86 26.51 20.79
CA THR A 290 -7.27 27.79 20.24
C THR A 290 -8.65 28.05 20.88
N GLU A 291 -8.63 28.70 22.01
CA GLU A 291 -9.69 29.58 22.42
C GLU A 291 -9.80 30.61 21.30
N ALA A 292 -10.68 30.34 20.38
CA ALA A 292 -11.19 31.31 19.46
C ALA A 292 -12.67 31.34 19.71
N ALA A 293 -13.04 32.37 20.48
CA ALA A 293 -14.37 32.92 20.57
C ALA A 293 -14.99 33.17 19.19
#